data_b029b03d033b29056c53301eb9df2b07
#
_entry.id   b029b03d033b29056c53301eb9df2b07
#
_cell.length_a   1.000
_cell.length_b   1.000
_cell.length_c   1.000
_cell.angle_alpha   90.00
_cell.angle_beta   90.00
_cell.angle_gamma   90.00
#
_symmetry.space_group_name_H-M   'P 1'
#
loop_
_entity.id
_entity.type
_entity.pdbx_description
1 polymer ?
#
loop_
_entity_poly.entity_id
_entity_poly.type
_entity_poly.pdbx_seq_one_letter_code
_entity_poly.pdbx_strand_id
1 'polypeptide(L)'
;MIEFQHVSKFYKGGKVAVDDINLSFDKGEFICFIGTSGSGKTTSMRMLNRMTDPSKGKILIDGQDIQKINPVELRRQIGYVIQNIGLMPHMTIRENIVLVPKLLKVPVEERNKIAEKMIDLVELPREMLDRYPNELSGGQQQRIGVVRALAANQDIILMDEPFGALDPITRDS
;
A
#
# COMPACT_ATOMS: atom_id res chain seq x y z
N MET A 1 12.67 1.25 -11.61
CA MET A 1 11.99 0.38 -12.58
C MET A 1 11.56 -0.91 -11.88
N ILE A 2 10.34 -1.39 -12.16
CA ILE A 2 9.81 -2.66 -11.62
C ILE A 2 9.61 -3.61 -12.79
N GLU A 3 10.08 -4.85 -12.65
CA GLU A 3 9.94 -5.84 -13.71
C GLU A 3 9.38 -7.16 -13.16
N PHE A 4 8.39 -7.70 -13.84
CA PHE A 4 7.90 -9.06 -13.66
C PHE A 4 8.43 -9.90 -14.83
N GLN A 5 9.19 -10.95 -14.56
CA GLN A 5 9.81 -11.80 -15.57
C GLN A 5 9.29 -13.22 -15.40
N HIS A 6 8.42 -13.66 -16.34
CA HIS A 6 7.79 -14.98 -16.35
C HIS A 6 7.14 -15.38 -15.04
N VAL A 7 6.41 -14.43 -14.41
CA VAL A 7 5.87 -14.60 -13.06
C VAL A 7 4.55 -15.38 -13.11
N SER A 8 4.50 -16.48 -12.36
CA SER A 8 3.28 -17.27 -12.16
C SER A 8 3.04 -17.50 -10.67
N LYS A 9 1.76 -17.59 -10.29
CA LYS A 9 1.33 -17.96 -8.93
C LYS A 9 0.25 -19.03 -8.97
N PHE A 10 0.59 -20.17 -8.36
CA PHE A 10 -0.31 -21.30 -8.17
C PHE A 10 -0.59 -21.49 -6.69
N TYR A 11 -1.85 -21.70 -6.34
CA TYR A 11 -2.27 -22.04 -4.97
C TYR A 11 -2.54 -23.54 -4.87
N LYS A 12 -2.59 -24.04 -3.63
CA LYS A 12 -2.97 -25.43 -3.33
C LYS A 12 -4.31 -25.77 -3.99
N GLY A 13 -4.42 -26.99 -4.56
CA GLY A 13 -5.61 -27.41 -5.32
C GLY A 13 -5.59 -27.03 -6.81
N GLY A 14 -4.45 -26.61 -7.34
CA GLY A 14 -4.29 -26.34 -8.78
C GLY A 14 -4.87 -24.99 -9.26
N LYS A 15 -5.34 -24.13 -8.34
CA LYS A 15 -5.87 -22.81 -8.71
C LYS A 15 -4.73 -21.93 -9.22
N VAL A 16 -4.82 -21.52 -10.47
CA VAL A 16 -3.92 -20.55 -11.10
C VAL A 16 -4.45 -19.15 -10.77
N ALA A 17 -3.66 -18.35 -10.07
CA ALA A 17 -4.01 -16.96 -9.75
C ALA A 17 -3.35 -15.96 -10.70
N VAL A 18 -2.14 -16.28 -11.15
CA VAL A 18 -1.38 -15.50 -12.14
C VAL A 18 -0.61 -16.50 -12.99
N ASP A 19 -0.60 -16.31 -14.32
CA ASP A 19 0.07 -17.20 -15.25
C ASP A 19 0.94 -16.43 -16.23
N ASP A 20 2.24 -16.68 -16.15
CA ASP A 20 3.32 -16.20 -17.03
C ASP A 20 3.25 -14.70 -17.38
N ILE A 21 3.05 -13.84 -16.39
CA ILE A 21 3.03 -12.40 -16.64
C ILE A 21 4.43 -11.84 -16.82
N ASN A 22 4.57 -10.99 -17.84
CA ASN A 22 5.75 -10.23 -18.16
C ASN A 22 5.37 -8.75 -18.22
N LEU A 23 5.81 -7.93 -17.27
CA LEU A 23 5.45 -6.52 -17.14
C LEU A 23 6.70 -5.72 -16.78
N SER A 24 6.77 -4.49 -17.26
CA SER A 24 7.81 -3.55 -16.91
C SER A 24 7.20 -2.17 -16.68
N PHE A 25 7.57 -1.52 -15.59
CA PHE A 25 7.08 -0.20 -15.19
C PHE A 25 8.25 0.70 -14.86
N ASP A 26 8.25 1.91 -15.42
CA ASP A 26 9.27 2.89 -15.16
C ASP A 26 8.96 3.74 -13.91
N LYS A 27 9.97 4.46 -13.43
CA LYS A 27 9.80 5.37 -12.29
C LYS A 27 8.91 6.54 -12.69
N GLY A 28 7.93 6.88 -11.84
CA GLY A 28 7.00 7.98 -12.05
C GLY A 28 5.75 7.60 -12.86
N GLU A 29 5.61 6.34 -13.26
CA GLU A 29 4.40 5.88 -13.93
C GLU A 29 3.25 5.61 -12.94
N PHE A 30 2.04 5.91 -13.37
CA PHE A 30 0.79 5.51 -12.71
C PHE A 30 0.19 4.32 -13.46
N ILE A 31 0.15 3.17 -12.79
CA ILE A 31 -0.28 1.90 -13.37
C ILE A 31 -1.61 1.46 -12.76
N CYS A 32 -2.59 1.15 -13.59
CA CYS A 32 -3.88 0.64 -13.15
C CYS A 32 -4.11 -0.79 -13.65
N PHE A 33 -4.28 -1.73 -12.75
CA PHE A 33 -4.70 -3.09 -13.08
C PHE A 33 -6.22 -3.18 -13.16
N ILE A 34 -6.76 -3.37 -14.36
CA ILE A 34 -8.19 -3.50 -14.60
C ILE A 34 -8.53 -4.98 -14.88
N GLY A 35 -9.63 -5.44 -14.33
CA GLY A 35 -10.11 -6.81 -14.54
C GLY A 35 -11.17 -7.22 -13.52
N THR A 36 -11.86 -8.32 -13.81
CA THR A 36 -12.90 -8.89 -12.93
C THR A 36 -12.33 -9.36 -11.59
N SER A 37 -13.19 -9.63 -10.61
CA SER A 37 -12.78 -10.25 -9.36
C SER A 37 -12.11 -11.61 -9.65
N GLY A 38 -10.99 -11.88 -8.98
CA GLY A 38 -10.21 -13.11 -9.18
C GLY A 38 -9.23 -13.09 -10.37
N SER A 39 -9.09 -11.98 -11.12
CA SER A 39 -8.15 -11.87 -12.23
C SER A 39 -6.67 -11.74 -11.84
N GLY A 40 -6.33 -11.85 -10.55
CA GLY A 40 -4.94 -11.85 -10.07
C GLY A 40 -4.37 -10.48 -9.68
N LYS A 41 -5.10 -9.38 -9.76
CA LYS A 41 -4.63 -8.02 -9.42
C LYS A 41 -4.01 -7.93 -8.02
N THR A 42 -4.79 -8.25 -7.00
CA THR A 42 -4.33 -8.29 -5.59
C THR A 42 -3.17 -9.26 -5.39
N THR A 43 -3.20 -10.42 -6.09
CA THR A 43 -2.12 -11.41 -6.02
C THR A 43 -0.82 -10.84 -6.57
N SER A 44 -0.85 -10.13 -7.70
CA SER A 44 0.32 -9.49 -8.30
C SER A 44 0.92 -8.42 -7.38
N MET A 45 0.08 -7.57 -6.78
CA MET A 45 0.54 -6.58 -5.78
C MET A 45 1.14 -7.25 -4.53
N ARG A 46 0.51 -8.34 -4.04
CA ARG A 46 1.03 -9.11 -2.89
C ARG A 46 2.34 -9.84 -3.20
N MET A 47 2.60 -10.18 -4.45
CA MET A 47 3.91 -10.72 -4.86
C MET A 47 4.97 -9.61 -4.85
N LEU A 48 4.65 -8.40 -5.32
CA LEU A 48 5.60 -7.29 -5.35
C LEU A 48 6.09 -6.88 -3.96
N ASN A 49 5.22 -6.89 -2.93
CA ASN A 49 5.62 -6.59 -1.55
C ASN A 49 5.98 -7.85 -0.72
N ARG A 50 6.10 -9.00 -1.38
CA ARG A 50 6.42 -10.29 -0.76
C ARG A 50 5.51 -10.69 0.41
N MET A 51 4.22 -10.34 0.34
CA MET A 51 3.20 -10.97 1.18
C MET A 51 2.87 -12.40 0.72
N THR A 52 3.16 -12.68 -0.54
CA THR A 52 3.22 -14.04 -1.11
C THR A 52 4.35 -14.09 -2.13
N ASP A 53 5.11 -15.17 -2.15
CA ASP A 53 6.17 -15.33 -3.16
C ASP A 53 5.58 -15.92 -4.47
N PRO A 54 6.13 -15.59 -5.64
CA PRO A 54 5.78 -16.22 -6.90
C PRO A 54 6.09 -17.73 -6.86
N SER A 55 5.33 -18.51 -7.61
CA SER A 55 5.59 -19.95 -7.79
C SER A 55 6.62 -20.21 -8.89
N LYS A 56 6.69 -19.31 -9.88
CA LYS A 56 7.69 -19.29 -10.95
C LYS A 56 8.03 -17.85 -11.31
N GLY A 57 9.17 -17.68 -12.00
CA GLY A 57 9.65 -16.39 -12.41
C GLY A 57 10.27 -15.58 -11.28
N LYS A 58 10.51 -14.31 -11.53
CA LYS A 58 11.09 -13.38 -10.57
C LYS A 58 10.55 -11.97 -10.76
N ILE A 59 10.59 -11.18 -9.68
CA ILE A 59 10.24 -9.76 -9.70
C ILE A 59 11.48 -8.98 -9.32
N LEU A 60 11.81 -7.97 -10.11
CA LEU A 60 12.94 -7.09 -9.89
C LEU A 60 12.46 -5.68 -9.53
N ILE A 61 13.15 -5.02 -8.62
CA ILE A 61 13.06 -3.58 -8.37
C ILE A 61 14.44 -3.01 -8.57
N ASP A 62 14.57 -2.06 -9.49
CA ASP A 62 15.84 -1.45 -9.92
C ASP A 62 16.93 -2.50 -10.23
N GLY A 63 16.53 -3.56 -10.94
CA GLY A 63 17.39 -4.68 -11.33
C GLY A 63 17.72 -5.69 -10.22
N GLN A 64 17.29 -5.45 -8.99
CA GLN A 64 17.51 -6.34 -7.86
C GLN A 64 16.31 -7.28 -7.64
N ASP A 65 16.56 -8.58 -7.60
CA ASP A 65 15.55 -9.58 -7.29
C ASP A 65 15.04 -9.42 -5.87
N ILE A 66 13.73 -9.14 -5.74
CA ILE A 66 13.11 -8.89 -4.43
C ILE A 66 13.20 -10.10 -3.49
N GLN A 67 13.34 -11.32 -4.00
CA GLN A 67 13.50 -12.51 -3.16
C GLN A 67 14.84 -12.53 -2.40
N LYS A 68 15.83 -11.76 -2.88
CA LYS A 68 17.14 -11.61 -2.25
C LYS A 68 17.19 -10.47 -1.22
N ILE A 69 16.15 -9.63 -1.15
CA ILE A 69 16.02 -8.54 -0.18
C ILE A 69 15.35 -9.06 1.09
N ASN A 70 15.74 -8.55 2.25
CA ASN A 70 15.00 -8.83 3.49
C ASN A 70 13.54 -8.36 3.36
N PRO A 71 12.52 -9.21 3.60
CA PRO A 71 11.12 -8.83 3.40
C PRO A 71 10.66 -7.63 4.22
N VAL A 72 11.23 -7.43 5.42
CA VAL A 72 10.89 -6.29 6.27
C VAL A 72 11.44 -5.00 5.69
N GLU A 73 12.67 -5.03 5.19
CA GLU A 73 13.30 -3.87 4.54
C GLU A 73 12.58 -3.50 3.24
N LEU A 74 12.24 -4.49 2.41
CA LEU A 74 11.47 -4.29 1.19
C LEU A 74 10.12 -3.61 1.50
N ARG A 75 9.35 -4.13 2.46
CA ARG A 75 8.03 -3.59 2.81
C ARG A 75 8.08 -2.19 3.40
N ARG A 76 9.19 -1.78 4.02
CA ARG A 76 9.39 -0.41 4.49
C ARG A 76 9.61 0.59 3.35
N GLN A 77 10.06 0.11 2.18
CA GLN A 77 10.28 0.91 0.97
C GLN A 77 9.03 1.00 0.09
N ILE A 78 7.97 0.27 0.42
CA ILE A 78 6.73 0.20 -0.36
C ILE A 78 5.57 0.69 0.51
N GLY A 79 4.88 1.74 0.09
CA GLY A 79 3.60 2.14 0.67
C GLY A 79 2.51 1.19 0.19
N TYR A 80 1.64 0.72 1.11
CA TYR A 80 0.57 -0.19 0.74
C TYR A 80 -0.76 0.22 1.36
N VAL A 81 -1.71 0.58 0.51
CA VAL A 81 -3.11 0.79 0.87
C VAL A 81 -3.84 -0.52 0.63
N ILE A 82 -4.27 -1.17 1.71
CA ILE A 82 -5.01 -2.44 1.66
C ILE A 82 -6.51 -2.17 1.51
N GLN A 83 -7.23 -3.11 0.91
CA GLN A 83 -8.68 -3.07 0.67
C GLN A 83 -9.49 -2.79 1.95
N ASN A 84 -9.09 -3.36 3.07
CA ASN A 84 -9.70 -3.10 4.38
C ASN A 84 -8.82 -2.15 5.18
N ILE A 85 -9.00 -0.88 5.08
CA ILE A 85 -8.28 0.27 5.69
C ILE A 85 -7.14 -0.09 6.66
N GLY A 86 -7.34 -1.05 7.58
CA GLY A 86 -6.33 -1.63 8.46
C GLY A 86 -5.64 -0.63 9.38
N LEU A 87 -6.34 0.40 9.85
CA LEU A 87 -5.83 1.27 10.91
C LEU A 87 -5.71 0.47 12.20
N MET A 88 -4.67 0.75 12.98
CA MET A 88 -4.46 0.16 14.30
C MET A 88 -5.44 0.78 15.29
N PRO A 89 -6.44 0.04 15.82
CA PRO A 89 -7.52 0.61 16.61
C PRO A 89 -7.07 1.17 17.96
N HIS A 90 -5.93 0.72 18.47
CA HIS A 90 -5.33 1.14 19.73
C HIS A 90 -4.33 2.29 19.60
N MET A 91 -4.17 2.82 18.39
CA MET A 91 -3.29 3.96 18.08
C MET A 91 -4.14 5.15 17.65
N THR A 92 -3.70 6.35 18.00
CA THR A 92 -4.31 7.58 17.48
C THR A 92 -4.12 7.69 15.96
N ILE A 93 -4.82 8.61 15.33
CA ILE A 93 -4.65 8.89 13.88
C ILE A 93 -3.23 9.36 13.60
N ARG A 94 -2.67 10.23 14.43
CA ARG A 94 -1.25 10.64 14.36
C ARG A 94 -0.33 9.43 14.34
N GLU A 95 -0.48 8.53 15.30
CA GLU A 95 0.36 7.34 15.42
C GLU A 95 0.20 6.39 14.25
N ASN A 96 -1.02 6.24 13.72
CA ASN A 96 -1.28 5.46 12.52
C ASN A 96 -0.56 6.04 11.29
N ILE A 97 -0.66 7.36 11.06
CA ILE A 97 -0.01 8.04 9.94
C ILE A 97 1.51 7.84 9.99
N VAL A 98 2.12 8.08 11.15
CA VAL A 98 3.58 8.06 11.29
C VAL A 98 4.16 6.69 11.66
N LEU A 99 3.40 5.62 11.53
CA LEU A 99 3.84 4.28 11.91
C LEU A 99 5.13 3.86 11.17
N VAL A 100 5.16 3.99 9.86
CA VAL A 100 6.34 3.65 9.06
C VAL A 100 7.50 4.63 9.31
N PRO A 101 7.33 5.96 9.30
CA PRO A 101 8.36 6.89 9.76
C PRO A 101 8.96 6.55 11.13
N LYS A 102 8.13 6.12 12.10
CA LYS A 102 8.60 5.68 13.43
C LYS A 102 9.49 4.42 13.32
N LEU A 103 9.12 3.46 12.49
CA LEU A 103 9.92 2.25 12.25
C LEU A 103 11.24 2.56 11.53
N LEU A 104 11.27 3.63 10.73
CA LEU A 104 12.47 4.16 10.08
C LEU A 104 13.29 5.07 10.98
N LYS A 105 12.92 5.19 12.27
CA LYS A 105 13.60 6.00 13.29
C LYS A 105 13.64 7.51 12.99
N VAL A 106 12.66 8.02 12.23
CA VAL A 106 12.50 9.46 12.01
C VAL A 106 12.27 10.17 13.37
N PRO A 107 12.93 11.30 13.65
CA PRO A 107 12.76 12.04 14.91
C PRO A 107 11.31 12.44 15.19
N VAL A 108 10.94 12.57 16.48
CA VAL A 108 9.55 12.86 16.90
C VAL A 108 9.03 14.15 16.29
N GLU A 109 9.84 15.21 16.30
CA GLU A 109 9.47 16.52 15.77
C GLU A 109 9.15 16.46 14.27
N GLU A 110 9.96 15.73 13.51
CA GLU A 110 9.74 15.54 12.08
C GLU A 110 8.51 14.67 11.83
N ARG A 111 8.28 13.63 12.62
CA ARG A 111 7.07 12.81 12.53
C ARG A 111 5.79 13.63 12.78
N ASN A 112 5.82 14.58 13.70
CA ASN A 112 4.68 15.46 13.94
C ASN A 112 4.40 16.33 12.71
N LYS A 113 5.42 16.90 12.08
CA LYS A 113 5.27 17.68 10.83
C LYS A 113 4.73 16.80 9.69
N ILE A 114 5.19 15.56 9.59
CA ILE A 114 4.66 14.58 8.61
C ILE A 114 3.17 14.34 8.87
N ALA A 115 2.76 14.08 10.12
CA ALA A 115 1.36 13.84 10.46
C ALA A 115 0.46 15.03 10.08
N GLU A 116 0.89 16.27 10.41
CA GLU A 116 0.17 17.48 10.06
C GLU A 116 0.06 17.67 8.54
N LYS A 117 1.16 17.49 7.81
CA LYS A 117 1.16 17.57 6.35
C LYS A 117 0.23 16.52 5.72
N MET A 118 0.22 15.31 6.26
CA MET A 118 -0.56 14.21 5.72
C MET A 118 -2.06 14.40 5.97
N ILE A 119 -2.47 14.90 7.13
CA ILE A 119 -3.88 15.14 7.43
C ILE A 119 -4.42 16.34 6.61
N ASP A 120 -3.60 17.38 6.44
CA ASP A 120 -3.93 18.52 5.56
C ASP A 120 -4.12 18.08 4.09
N LEU A 121 -3.30 17.15 3.60
CA LEU A 121 -3.37 16.62 2.23
C LEU A 121 -4.73 15.98 1.91
N VAL A 122 -5.38 15.41 2.91
CA VAL A 122 -6.70 14.77 2.76
C VAL A 122 -7.85 15.63 3.29
N GLU A 123 -7.58 16.92 3.50
CA GLU A 123 -8.58 17.92 3.90
C GLU A 123 -9.36 17.52 5.16
N LEU A 124 -8.66 16.97 6.15
CA LEU A 124 -9.23 16.64 7.45
C LEU A 124 -8.70 17.62 8.51
N PRO A 125 -9.54 18.00 9.50
CA PRO A 125 -9.12 18.87 10.58
C PRO A 125 -7.97 18.27 11.40
N ARG A 126 -6.95 19.08 11.72
CA ARG A 126 -5.77 18.64 12.50
C ARG A 126 -6.11 18.10 13.88
N GLU A 127 -7.21 18.55 14.48
CA GLU A 127 -7.73 18.03 15.75
C GLU A 127 -8.06 16.52 15.70
N MET A 128 -8.27 15.96 14.52
CA MET A 128 -8.48 14.52 14.35
C MET A 128 -7.21 13.70 14.58
N LEU A 129 -6.04 14.31 14.55
CA LEU A 129 -4.77 13.61 14.77
C LEU A 129 -4.72 12.89 16.13
N ASP A 130 -5.41 13.44 17.13
CA ASP A 130 -5.38 12.92 18.50
C ASP A 130 -6.58 12.00 18.80
N ARG A 131 -7.47 11.78 17.82
CA ARG A 131 -8.58 10.81 17.88
C ARG A 131 -8.13 9.40 17.55
N TYR A 132 -8.99 8.44 17.88
CA TYR A 132 -8.83 7.03 17.52
C TYR A 132 -9.65 6.67 16.27
N PRO A 133 -9.31 5.59 15.55
CA PRO A 133 -10.01 5.19 14.32
C PRO A 133 -11.53 5.03 14.48
N ASN A 134 -12.01 4.52 15.61
CA ASN A 134 -13.42 4.31 15.89
C ASN A 134 -14.24 5.62 16.04
N GLU A 135 -13.57 6.76 16.16
CA GLU A 135 -14.17 8.08 16.23
C GLU A 135 -14.32 8.74 14.84
N LEU A 136 -13.84 8.08 13.79
CA LEU A 136 -13.86 8.56 12.42
C LEU A 136 -14.87 7.77 11.58
N SER A 137 -15.51 8.45 10.60
CA SER A 137 -16.32 7.77 9.58
C SER A 137 -15.45 6.86 8.70
N GLY A 138 -16.08 5.87 8.02
CA GLY A 138 -15.38 4.96 7.12
C GLY A 138 -14.60 5.69 6.01
N GLY A 139 -15.18 6.75 5.42
CA GLY A 139 -14.50 7.56 4.42
C GLY A 139 -13.30 8.34 4.98
N GLN A 140 -13.41 8.86 6.21
CA GLN A 140 -12.28 9.51 6.90
C GLN A 140 -11.17 8.50 7.19
N GLN A 141 -11.51 7.31 7.70
CA GLN A 141 -10.54 6.24 7.93
C GLN A 141 -9.83 5.83 6.62
N GLN A 142 -10.57 5.78 5.50
CA GLN A 142 -10.01 5.46 4.19
C GLN A 142 -8.95 6.49 3.77
N ARG A 143 -9.27 7.80 3.89
CA ARG A 143 -8.31 8.87 3.59
C ARG A 143 -7.06 8.76 4.47
N ILE A 144 -7.20 8.46 5.76
CA ILE A 144 -6.06 8.22 6.66
C ILE A 144 -5.25 6.99 6.21
N GLY A 145 -5.89 5.92 5.76
CA GLY A 145 -5.21 4.73 5.21
C GLY A 145 -4.34 5.07 4.00
N VAL A 146 -4.83 5.94 3.11
CA VAL A 146 -4.07 6.42 1.95
C VAL A 146 -2.84 7.23 2.40
N VAL A 147 -3.01 8.26 3.23
CA VAL A 147 -1.89 9.12 3.63
C VAL A 147 -0.87 8.40 4.52
N ARG A 148 -1.28 7.39 5.27
CA ARG A 148 -0.35 6.51 5.98
C ARG A 148 0.62 5.81 5.03
N ALA A 149 0.15 5.38 3.87
CA ALA A 149 0.99 4.75 2.86
C ALA A 149 1.96 5.74 2.19
N LEU A 150 1.65 7.06 2.21
CA LEU A 150 2.48 8.12 1.65
C LEU A 150 3.45 8.72 2.66
N ALA A 151 3.23 8.51 3.97
CA ALA A 151 3.89 9.24 5.05
C ALA A 151 5.41 9.05 5.14
N ALA A 152 5.95 7.96 4.61
CA ALA A 152 7.39 7.69 4.60
C ALA A 152 8.06 8.05 3.26
N ASN A 153 7.31 8.71 2.35
CA ASN A 153 7.80 9.15 1.03
C ASN A 153 8.45 8.00 0.22
N GLN A 154 7.76 6.85 0.19
CA GLN A 154 8.21 5.70 -0.55
C GLN A 154 8.15 5.93 -2.07
N ASP A 155 9.11 5.36 -2.80
CA ASP A 155 9.15 5.44 -4.27
C ASP A 155 8.07 4.57 -4.95
N ILE A 156 7.53 3.57 -4.25
CA ILE A 156 6.51 2.65 -4.75
C ILE A 156 5.30 2.70 -3.84
N ILE A 157 4.13 2.96 -4.41
CA ILE A 157 2.85 2.92 -3.70
C ILE A 157 1.95 1.87 -4.38
N LEU A 158 1.48 0.92 -3.61
CA LEU A 158 0.50 -0.06 -4.03
C LEU A 158 -0.86 0.28 -3.43
N MET A 159 -1.91 0.26 -4.24
CA MET A 159 -3.27 0.54 -3.79
C MET A 159 -4.20 -0.59 -4.25
N ASP A 160 -4.75 -1.34 -3.29
CA ASP A 160 -5.67 -2.46 -3.54
C ASP A 160 -7.10 -1.99 -3.25
N GLU A 161 -7.85 -1.67 -4.31
CA GLU A 161 -9.21 -1.13 -4.23
C GLU A 161 -9.34 0.08 -3.26
N PRO A 162 -8.55 1.16 -3.45
CA PRO A 162 -8.45 2.25 -2.48
C PRO A 162 -9.77 3.00 -2.24
N PHE A 163 -10.73 2.86 -3.14
CA PHE A 163 -12.05 3.50 -3.08
C PHE A 163 -13.19 2.52 -2.78
N GLY A 164 -12.88 1.27 -2.43
CA GLY A 164 -13.87 0.22 -2.21
C GLY A 164 -14.89 0.50 -1.11
N ALA A 165 -14.53 1.29 -0.11
CA ALA A 165 -15.41 1.68 1.02
C ALA A 165 -16.14 3.01 0.82
N LEU A 166 -15.93 3.71 -0.31
CA LEU A 166 -16.66 4.95 -0.61
C LEU A 166 -18.02 4.64 -1.21
N ASP A 167 -19.02 5.43 -0.81
CA ASP A 167 -20.36 5.40 -1.40
C ASP A 167 -20.26 5.61 -2.92
N PRO A 168 -21.07 4.91 -3.75
CA PRO A 168 -21.06 5.08 -5.21
C PRO A 168 -21.16 6.52 -5.69
N ILE A 169 -21.85 7.38 -4.95
CA ILE A 169 -22.04 8.81 -5.27
C ILE A 169 -20.76 9.63 -5.05
N THR A 170 -19.87 9.21 -4.12
CA THR A 170 -18.60 9.89 -3.85
C THR A 170 -17.45 9.33 -4.68
N ARG A 171 -17.67 8.30 -5.49
CA ARG A 171 -16.65 7.74 -6.40
C ARG A 171 -16.48 8.57 -7.68
N ASP A 172 -17.48 9.37 -8.05
CA ASP A 172 -17.54 10.14 -9.30
C ASP A 172 -17.11 11.63 -9.12
N SER A 173 -16.65 12.03 -7.94
CA SER A 173 -16.22 13.42 -7.64
C SER A 173 -14.72 13.56 -7.45
#